data_0740f25a6e6e54754ebbaeb47c84b074
#
_entry.id   0740f25a6e6e54754ebbaeb47c84b074
#
_cell.length_a   1.000
_cell.length_b   1.000
_cell.length_c   1.000
_cell.angle_alpha   90.00
_cell.angle_beta   90.00
_cell.angle_gamma   90.00
#
_symmetry.space_group_name_H-M   'P 1'
#
loop_
_entity.id
_entity.type
_entity.pdbx_description
1 polymer ?
#
loop_
_entity_poly.entity_id
_entity_poly.type
_entity_poly.pdbx_seq_one_letter_code
_entity_poly.pdbx_strand_id
1 'polypeptide(L)'
;MGVAYEYLFSMEKELRRYGVRNKVKLTWITPEPELGHFGIGGIRGGETMLKAFMGMYDIDYRVNAKIDHIEKDQIFLDGGEVLPYKMSMLIPPFEGADVMKNSAELVDEKGFVECLDTYQSEKFENVFVAGLAVKVKAPFNNTKVNFGVPKTGYPSDVQGKIVAHNIVEKIKGTNKLKQKAFGRIPGICIMDAGHKEVWILTDHLFKPRNFEIMIPNVILNIGKRLLEKYMIFKNRYGLSFLP
;
A
#
# COMPACT_ATOMS: atom_id res chain seq x y z
N MET A 1 6.04 1.91 -0.68
CA MET A 1 5.25 0.94 -1.06
C MET A 1 4.79 0.96 -2.50
N GLY A 2 3.88 0.08 -2.96
CA GLY A 2 3.62 -0.17 -4.39
C GLY A 2 3.50 1.07 -5.26
N VAL A 3 2.64 2.03 -4.89
CA VAL A 3 2.43 3.28 -5.66
C VAL A 3 3.71 4.10 -5.85
N ALA A 4 4.59 4.12 -4.86
CA ALA A 4 5.84 4.86 -4.96
C ALA A 4 6.83 4.19 -5.93
N TYR A 5 6.87 2.85 -5.99
CA TYR A 5 7.59 2.13 -7.03
C TYR A 5 7.02 2.40 -8.42
N GLU A 6 5.68 2.42 -8.57
CA GLU A 6 5.04 2.77 -9.84
C GLU A 6 5.47 4.17 -10.33
N TYR A 7 5.47 5.15 -9.43
CA TYR A 7 5.92 6.50 -9.76
C TYR A 7 7.39 6.52 -10.20
N LEU A 8 8.27 5.86 -9.44
CA LEU A 8 9.70 5.78 -9.74
C LEU A 8 9.97 5.18 -11.14
N PHE A 9 9.36 4.03 -11.43
CA PHE A 9 9.56 3.34 -12.71
C PHE A 9 8.89 4.08 -13.88
N SER A 10 7.75 4.73 -13.64
CA SER A 10 7.11 5.58 -14.65
C SER A 10 7.96 6.81 -14.96
N MET A 11 8.56 7.43 -13.96
CA MET A 11 9.51 8.54 -14.15
C MET A 11 10.74 8.08 -14.95
N GLU A 12 11.33 6.95 -14.60
CA GLU A 12 12.46 6.36 -15.33
C GLU A 12 12.12 6.17 -16.81
N LYS A 13 10.96 5.59 -17.10
CA LYS A 13 10.45 5.38 -18.46
C LYS A 13 10.31 6.70 -19.23
N GLU A 14 9.72 7.72 -18.61
CA GLU A 14 9.55 9.02 -19.27
C GLU A 14 10.91 9.71 -19.52
N LEU A 15 11.86 9.64 -18.58
CA LEU A 15 13.21 10.16 -18.81
C LEU A 15 13.91 9.48 -20.00
N ARG A 16 13.73 8.16 -20.18
CA ARG A 16 14.20 7.46 -21.39
C ARG A 16 13.49 7.93 -22.63
N ARG A 17 12.17 8.07 -22.57
CA ARG A 17 11.36 8.54 -23.71
C ARG A 17 11.81 9.91 -24.21
N TYR A 18 12.20 10.79 -23.29
CA TYR A 18 12.73 12.12 -23.64
C TYR A 18 14.24 12.13 -23.91
N GLY A 19 14.92 11.00 -23.88
CA GLY A 19 16.37 10.89 -24.16
C GLY A 19 17.27 11.56 -23.15
N VAL A 20 16.78 11.77 -21.92
CA VAL A 20 17.52 12.47 -20.85
C VAL A 20 17.85 11.60 -19.64
N ARG A 21 17.54 10.29 -19.69
CA ARG A 21 17.74 9.38 -18.55
C ARG A 21 19.19 9.38 -18.04
N ASN A 22 20.17 9.44 -18.91
CA ASN A 22 21.60 9.47 -18.59
C ASN A 22 22.08 10.78 -17.93
N LYS A 23 21.23 11.80 -17.92
CA LYS A 23 21.51 13.10 -17.29
C LYS A 23 20.90 13.23 -15.90
N VAL A 24 20.08 12.24 -15.48
CA VAL A 24 19.32 12.28 -14.24
C VAL A 24 19.67 11.08 -13.38
N LYS A 25 20.23 11.33 -12.20
CA LYS A 25 20.40 10.30 -11.18
C LYS A 25 19.09 10.08 -10.44
N LEU A 26 18.61 8.85 -10.36
CA LEU A 26 17.45 8.45 -9.58
C LEU A 26 17.90 7.71 -8.32
N THR A 27 17.33 8.10 -7.18
CA THR A 27 17.60 7.44 -5.90
C THR A 27 16.29 7.15 -5.19
N TRP A 28 16.11 5.91 -4.78
CA TRP A 28 15.00 5.45 -3.95
C TRP A 28 15.40 5.42 -2.49
N ILE A 29 14.62 6.05 -1.62
CA ILE A 29 14.82 6.03 -0.16
C ILE A 29 13.58 5.48 0.48
N THR A 30 13.71 4.46 1.33
CA THR A 30 12.57 3.84 2.00
C THR A 30 12.91 3.43 3.44
N PRO A 31 11.97 3.61 4.38
CA PRO A 31 12.09 3.05 5.72
C PRO A 31 11.88 1.53 5.77
N GLU A 32 11.40 0.92 4.69
CA GLU A 32 11.23 -0.53 4.61
C GLU A 32 12.59 -1.24 4.76
N PRO A 33 12.65 -2.42 5.42
CA PRO A 33 13.90 -3.12 5.70
C PRO A 33 14.57 -3.66 4.45
N GLU A 34 13.80 -3.88 3.39
CA GLU A 34 14.22 -4.46 2.11
C GLU A 34 13.36 -3.92 0.96
N LEU A 35 13.88 -3.97 -0.25
CA LEU A 35 13.09 -3.70 -1.45
C LEU A 35 11.98 -4.74 -1.58
N GLY A 36 10.76 -4.29 -1.89
CA GLY A 36 9.63 -5.20 -2.08
C GLY A 36 9.00 -5.72 -0.79
N HIS A 37 9.31 -5.12 0.34
CA HIS A 37 8.59 -5.40 1.58
C HIS A 37 7.11 -5.02 1.49
N PHE A 38 6.77 -3.95 0.76
CA PHE A 38 5.43 -3.44 0.45
C PHE A 38 4.53 -3.18 1.67
N GLY A 39 5.08 -3.16 2.88
CA GLY A 39 4.29 -3.08 4.12
C GLY A 39 3.48 -4.36 4.42
N ILE A 40 3.86 -5.49 3.85
CA ILE A 40 3.19 -6.80 4.02
C ILE A 40 4.15 -7.94 4.41
N GLY A 41 5.41 -7.61 4.70
CA GLY A 41 6.44 -8.58 5.04
C GLY A 41 7.16 -9.19 3.83
N GLY A 42 7.17 -8.48 2.69
CA GLY A 42 7.77 -8.94 1.44
C GLY A 42 6.97 -10.04 0.74
N ILE A 43 7.45 -10.45 -0.42
CA ILE A 43 6.91 -11.55 -1.24
C ILE A 43 8.09 -12.38 -1.72
N ARG A 44 7.92 -13.69 -1.80
CA ARG A 44 8.97 -14.62 -2.24
C ARG A 44 9.56 -14.18 -3.60
N GLY A 45 10.86 -13.98 -3.65
CA GLY A 45 11.56 -13.51 -4.84
C GLY A 45 11.37 -12.02 -5.17
N GLY A 46 10.53 -11.29 -4.43
CA GLY A 46 10.23 -9.89 -4.70
C GLY A 46 11.42 -8.97 -4.52
N GLU A 47 12.20 -9.15 -3.46
CA GLU A 47 13.43 -8.37 -3.23
C GLU A 47 14.43 -8.55 -4.37
N THR A 48 14.70 -9.82 -4.76
CA THR A 48 15.61 -10.15 -5.87
C THR A 48 15.15 -9.52 -7.18
N MET A 49 13.85 -9.60 -7.48
CA MET A 49 13.28 -8.99 -8.68
C MET A 49 13.44 -7.47 -8.67
N LEU A 50 13.13 -6.80 -7.58
CA LEU A 50 13.26 -5.35 -7.49
C LEU A 50 14.71 -4.90 -7.51
N LYS A 51 15.64 -5.62 -6.88
CA LYS A 51 17.08 -5.36 -7.03
C LYS A 51 17.52 -5.46 -8.49
N ALA A 52 17.02 -6.46 -9.22
CA ALA A 52 17.30 -6.58 -10.66
C ALA A 52 16.73 -5.41 -11.46
N PHE A 53 15.51 -4.92 -11.14
CA PHE A 53 14.94 -3.73 -11.79
C PHE A 53 15.73 -2.46 -11.46
N MET A 54 16.12 -2.26 -10.19
CA MET A 54 16.96 -1.12 -9.80
C MET A 54 18.28 -1.11 -10.58
N GLY A 55 18.95 -2.26 -10.67
CA GLY A 55 20.18 -2.39 -11.46
C GLY A 55 19.98 -2.18 -12.96
N MET A 56 18.91 -2.77 -13.54
CA MET A 56 18.60 -2.63 -14.98
C MET A 56 18.29 -1.18 -15.37
N TYR A 57 17.67 -0.43 -14.47
CA TYR A 57 17.25 0.95 -14.70
C TYR A 57 18.22 1.99 -14.14
N ASP A 58 19.37 1.54 -13.59
CA ASP A 58 20.39 2.41 -13.00
C ASP A 58 19.79 3.33 -11.91
N ILE A 59 19.07 2.72 -10.97
CA ILE A 59 18.45 3.41 -9.85
C ILE A 59 19.15 3.03 -8.56
N ASP A 60 19.72 4.01 -7.88
CA ASP A 60 20.29 3.82 -6.54
C ASP A 60 19.16 3.64 -5.51
N TYR A 61 19.45 2.96 -4.38
CA TYR A 61 18.47 2.84 -3.33
C TYR A 61 19.09 2.82 -1.93
N ARG A 62 18.27 3.24 -0.94
CA ARG A 62 18.55 3.16 0.49
C ARG A 62 17.35 2.53 1.17
N VAL A 63 17.54 1.37 1.76
CA VAL A 63 16.54 0.66 2.58
C VAL A 63 16.81 0.86 4.06
N ASN A 64 15.82 0.64 4.90
CA ASN A 64 15.86 0.90 6.34
C ASN A 64 16.42 2.30 6.65
N ALA A 65 16.10 3.25 5.80
CA ALA A 65 16.62 4.60 5.87
C ALA A 65 15.59 5.54 6.52
N LYS A 66 16.06 6.37 7.43
CA LYS A 66 15.29 7.44 8.05
C LYS A 66 15.82 8.77 7.51
N ILE A 67 14.94 9.58 6.96
CA ILE A 67 15.23 10.97 6.65
C ILE A 67 15.24 11.73 7.97
N ASP A 68 16.34 12.37 8.29
CA ASP A 68 16.46 13.21 9.48
C ASP A 68 15.82 14.57 9.20
N HIS A 69 16.35 15.28 8.21
CA HIS A 69 15.78 16.53 7.74
C HIS A 69 16.10 16.77 6.26
N ILE A 70 15.46 17.76 5.69
CA ILE A 70 15.62 18.16 4.28
C ILE A 70 15.96 19.64 4.26
N GLU A 71 17.04 19.96 3.58
CA GLU A 71 17.43 21.34 3.28
C GLU A 71 17.32 21.62 1.78
N LYS A 72 17.59 22.84 1.38
CA LYS A 72 17.65 23.20 -0.02
C LYS A 72 18.74 22.38 -0.72
N ASP A 73 18.34 21.64 -1.75
CA ASP A 73 19.20 20.79 -2.58
C ASP A 73 19.84 19.58 -1.88
N GLN A 74 19.50 19.26 -0.60
CA GLN A 74 20.11 18.19 0.19
C GLN A 74 19.10 17.45 1.08
N ILE A 75 19.19 16.12 1.11
CA ILE A 75 18.44 15.25 2.04
C ILE A 75 19.45 14.61 2.98
N PHE A 76 19.24 14.78 4.27
CA PHE A 76 20.08 14.23 5.33
C PHE A 76 19.44 12.94 5.87
N LEU A 77 20.19 11.86 5.86
CA LEU A 77 19.77 10.59 6.43
C LEU A 77 20.33 10.40 7.82
N ASP A 78 19.58 9.69 8.66
CA ASP A 78 20.05 9.22 9.96
C ASP A 78 21.32 8.37 9.76
N GLY A 79 22.42 8.73 10.44
CA GLY A 79 23.73 8.15 10.23
C GLY A 79 24.68 9.02 9.41
N GLY A 80 24.27 10.23 9.00
CA GLY A 80 25.13 11.27 8.45
C GLY A 80 25.33 11.22 6.93
N GLU A 81 24.68 10.30 6.20
CA GLU A 81 24.70 10.34 4.73
C GLU A 81 23.90 11.55 4.23
N VAL A 82 24.48 12.31 3.30
CA VAL A 82 23.85 13.46 2.66
C VAL A 82 23.68 13.19 1.18
N LEU A 83 22.45 13.30 0.69
CA LEU A 83 22.10 13.05 -0.70
C LEU A 83 21.70 14.36 -1.38
N PRO A 84 22.41 14.80 -2.44
CA PRO A 84 21.99 15.95 -3.21
C PRO A 84 20.75 15.62 -4.04
N TYR A 85 19.84 16.59 -4.19
CA TYR A 85 18.67 16.46 -5.05
C TYR A 85 18.32 17.75 -5.78
N LYS A 86 17.62 17.63 -6.91
CA LYS A 86 16.99 18.74 -7.63
C LYS A 86 15.45 18.66 -7.57
N MET A 87 14.94 17.44 -7.49
CA MET A 87 13.52 17.16 -7.29
C MET A 87 13.39 15.98 -6.34
N SER A 88 12.47 16.07 -5.41
CA SER A 88 12.08 14.94 -4.55
C SER A 88 10.58 14.77 -4.54
N MET A 89 10.13 13.50 -4.57
CA MET A 89 8.76 13.15 -4.27
C MET A 89 8.74 12.47 -2.89
N LEU A 90 8.05 13.09 -1.97
CA LEU A 90 7.92 12.60 -0.60
C LEU A 90 6.52 12.02 -0.39
N ILE A 91 6.47 10.84 0.21
CA ILE A 91 5.21 10.24 0.66
C ILE A 91 5.26 10.18 2.18
N PRO A 92 4.69 11.17 2.87
CA PRO A 92 4.67 11.19 4.32
C PRO A 92 3.77 10.08 4.88
N PRO A 93 3.90 9.74 6.16
CA PRO A 93 2.96 8.88 6.83
C PRO A 93 1.53 9.40 6.69
N PHE A 94 0.58 8.49 6.46
CA PHE A 94 -0.84 8.85 6.44
C PHE A 94 -1.33 9.18 7.84
N GLU A 95 -2.19 10.18 7.90
CA GLU A 95 -2.99 10.53 9.07
C GLU A 95 -4.47 10.43 8.72
N GLY A 96 -5.33 10.32 9.73
CA GLY A 96 -6.77 10.36 9.54
C GLY A 96 -7.24 11.70 8.97
N ALA A 97 -8.32 11.68 8.21
CA ALA A 97 -8.94 12.90 7.68
C ALA A 97 -9.41 13.82 8.83
N ASP A 98 -9.49 15.12 8.58
CA ASP A 98 -9.87 16.09 9.61
C ASP A 98 -11.23 15.78 10.24
N VAL A 99 -12.20 15.32 9.45
CA VAL A 99 -13.51 14.87 9.97
C VAL A 99 -13.38 13.76 11.02
N MET A 100 -12.38 12.88 10.88
CA MET A 100 -12.10 11.83 11.85
C MET A 100 -11.39 12.39 13.09
N LYS A 101 -10.40 13.26 12.89
CA LYS A 101 -9.70 13.93 14.00
C LYS A 101 -10.64 14.76 14.89
N ASN A 102 -11.68 15.36 14.29
CA ASN A 102 -12.71 16.09 15.02
C ASN A 102 -13.63 15.17 15.86
N SER A 103 -13.52 13.85 15.71
CA SER A 103 -14.24 12.84 16.48
C SER A 103 -13.30 12.13 17.45
N ALA A 104 -12.67 12.89 18.35
CA ALA A 104 -11.59 12.43 19.23
C ALA A 104 -11.94 11.20 20.07
N GLU A 105 -13.21 11.02 20.44
CA GLU A 105 -13.66 9.83 21.19
C GLU A 105 -13.60 8.54 20.36
N LEU A 106 -13.70 8.65 19.03
CA LEU A 106 -13.76 7.53 18.11
C LEU A 106 -12.38 7.06 17.64
N VAL A 107 -11.43 7.96 17.52
CA VAL A 107 -10.15 7.73 16.86
C VAL A 107 -8.97 7.71 17.83
N ASP A 108 -7.82 7.24 17.34
CA ASP A 108 -6.53 7.38 18.00
C ASP A 108 -5.90 8.77 17.71
N GLU A 109 -4.71 9.01 18.27
CA GLU A 109 -3.94 10.27 18.10
C GLU A 109 -3.65 10.62 16.64
N LYS A 110 -3.65 9.62 15.73
CA LYS A 110 -3.41 9.79 14.30
C LYS A 110 -4.70 9.89 13.49
N GLY A 111 -5.87 9.83 14.12
CA GLY A 111 -7.17 9.90 13.46
C GLY A 111 -7.64 8.59 12.83
N PHE A 112 -7.18 7.42 13.32
CA PHE A 112 -7.63 6.10 12.88
C PHE A 112 -8.51 5.42 13.92
N VAL A 113 -9.50 4.64 13.47
CA VAL A 113 -10.45 3.92 14.33
C VAL A 113 -9.91 2.54 14.68
N GLU A 114 -9.82 2.23 15.97
CA GLU A 114 -9.62 0.87 16.45
C GLU A 114 -10.91 0.05 16.32
N CYS A 115 -10.80 -1.12 15.70
CA CYS A 115 -11.95 -1.96 15.41
C CYS A 115 -11.63 -3.45 15.53
N LEU A 116 -12.68 -4.22 15.75
CA LEU A 116 -12.68 -5.67 15.74
C LEU A 116 -12.51 -6.21 14.29
N ASP A 117 -12.30 -7.50 14.13
CA ASP A 117 -12.28 -8.17 12.81
C ASP A 117 -13.62 -8.15 12.07
N THR A 118 -14.70 -7.76 12.75
CA THR A 118 -16.01 -7.43 12.19
C THR A 118 -16.07 -6.03 11.60
N TYR A 119 -15.01 -5.24 11.77
CA TYR A 119 -14.91 -3.81 11.43
C TYR A 119 -15.89 -2.91 12.19
N GLN A 120 -16.39 -3.39 13.31
CA GLN A 120 -17.12 -2.61 14.30
C GLN A 120 -16.10 -1.91 15.22
N SER A 121 -16.35 -0.65 15.57
CA SER A 121 -15.52 0.08 16.53
C SER A 121 -15.46 -0.67 17.88
N GLU A 122 -14.27 -0.68 18.48
CA GLU A 122 -14.10 -1.24 19.84
C GLU A 122 -14.80 -0.40 20.90
N LYS A 123 -15.05 0.89 20.63
CA LYS A 123 -15.66 1.83 21.58
C LYS A 123 -17.16 1.99 21.40
N PHE A 124 -17.67 1.89 20.18
CA PHE A 124 -19.07 2.19 19.86
C PHE A 124 -19.69 1.05 19.04
N GLU A 125 -20.66 0.38 19.61
CA GLU A 125 -21.32 -0.77 18.99
C GLU A 125 -22.11 -0.47 17.71
N ASN A 126 -22.53 0.77 17.52
CA ASN A 126 -23.28 1.23 16.35
C ASN A 126 -22.40 1.87 15.27
N VAL A 127 -21.07 1.90 15.46
CA VAL A 127 -20.12 2.48 14.52
C VAL A 127 -19.32 1.37 13.84
N PHE A 128 -19.27 1.42 12.52
CA PHE A 128 -18.47 0.55 11.68
C PHE A 128 -17.49 1.38 10.86
N VAL A 129 -16.33 0.78 10.53
CA VAL A 129 -15.26 1.47 9.81
C VAL A 129 -14.68 0.57 8.72
N ALA A 130 -14.33 1.15 7.57
CA ALA A 130 -13.67 0.45 6.48
C ALA A 130 -12.63 1.34 5.78
N GLY A 131 -11.69 0.73 5.07
CA GLY A 131 -10.72 1.43 4.24
C GLY A 131 -9.64 2.15 5.05
N LEU A 132 -9.29 3.36 4.61
CA LEU A 132 -8.18 4.13 5.17
C LEU A 132 -8.36 4.49 6.64
N ALA A 133 -9.60 4.65 7.09
CA ALA A 133 -9.91 5.03 8.48
C ALA A 133 -9.63 3.91 9.50
N VAL A 134 -9.51 2.64 9.06
CA VAL A 134 -9.23 1.52 9.95
C VAL A 134 -7.80 1.60 10.49
N LYS A 135 -7.63 1.48 11.80
CA LYS A 135 -6.31 1.28 12.42
C LYS A 135 -5.85 -0.15 12.16
N VAL A 136 -4.81 -0.31 11.38
CA VAL A 136 -4.18 -1.62 11.14
C VAL A 136 -2.83 -1.67 11.84
N LYS A 137 -2.67 -2.64 12.74
CA LYS A 137 -1.38 -2.92 13.39
C LYS A 137 -0.50 -3.71 12.41
N ALA A 138 0.66 -3.14 12.05
CA ALA A 138 1.66 -3.85 11.25
C ALA A 138 2.27 -4.99 12.10
N PRO A 139 2.39 -6.22 11.58
CA PRO A 139 2.96 -7.33 12.33
C PRO A 139 4.51 -7.34 12.34
N PHE A 140 5.14 -6.23 11.94
CA PHE A 140 6.59 -6.10 11.83
C PHE A 140 7.04 -4.77 12.44
N ASN A 141 8.07 -4.82 13.28
CA ASN A 141 8.55 -3.67 14.05
C ASN A 141 10.08 -3.48 13.98
N ASN A 142 10.77 -4.13 13.03
CA ASN A 142 12.23 -4.22 13.00
C ASN A 142 12.88 -3.13 12.13
N THR A 143 12.33 -1.91 12.11
CA THR A 143 12.85 -0.82 11.30
C THR A 143 13.11 0.44 12.12
N LYS A 144 14.04 1.27 11.65
CA LYS A 144 14.37 2.56 12.27
C LYS A 144 13.16 3.50 12.35
N VAL A 145 12.26 3.39 11.38
CA VAL A 145 11.03 4.19 11.29
C VAL A 145 9.86 3.27 11.09
N ASN A 146 8.80 3.48 11.85
CA ASN A 146 7.53 2.79 11.63
C ASN A 146 6.96 3.20 10.28
N PHE A 147 6.57 2.23 9.48
CA PHE A 147 5.89 2.45 8.21
C PHE A 147 4.56 1.71 8.17
N GLY A 148 3.64 2.23 7.35
CA GLY A 148 2.28 1.71 7.31
C GLY A 148 2.13 0.46 6.46
N VAL A 149 0.96 -0.16 6.58
CA VAL A 149 0.48 -1.24 5.72
C VAL A 149 -0.28 -0.67 4.52
N PRO A 150 -0.36 -1.39 3.38
CA PRO A 150 -1.09 -0.93 2.21
C PRO A 150 -2.60 -0.99 2.44
N LYS A 151 -3.24 0.14 2.65
CA LYS A 151 -4.69 0.28 2.72
C LYS A 151 -5.22 0.64 1.32
N THR A 152 -5.14 -0.30 0.38
CA THR A 152 -5.52 -0.09 -1.03
C THR A 152 -6.99 -0.38 -1.30
N GLY A 153 -7.43 -0.17 -2.53
CA GLY A 153 -8.84 -0.31 -2.93
C GLY A 153 -9.42 -1.70 -2.67
N TYR A 154 -8.70 -2.76 -3.02
CA TYR A 154 -9.22 -4.11 -2.85
C TYR A 154 -9.46 -4.52 -1.37
N PRO A 155 -8.50 -4.36 -0.43
CA PRO A 155 -8.80 -4.56 0.98
C PRO A 155 -9.95 -3.70 1.49
N SER A 156 -10.06 -2.45 1.04
CA SER A 156 -11.16 -1.56 1.43
C SER A 156 -12.52 -2.05 0.94
N ASP A 157 -12.60 -2.60 -0.28
CA ASP A 157 -13.83 -3.20 -0.82
C ASP A 157 -14.25 -4.44 -0.01
N VAL A 158 -13.29 -5.31 0.35
CA VAL A 158 -13.56 -6.48 1.21
C VAL A 158 -14.10 -6.05 2.57
N GLN A 159 -13.48 -5.04 3.20
CA GLN A 159 -13.95 -4.47 4.46
C GLN A 159 -15.36 -3.89 4.32
N GLY A 160 -15.61 -3.11 3.27
CA GLY A 160 -16.92 -2.51 3.00
C GLY A 160 -18.03 -3.56 2.85
N LYS A 161 -17.76 -4.69 2.20
CA LYS A 161 -18.70 -5.82 2.09
C LYS A 161 -19.03 -6.45 3.46
N ILE A 162 -18.02 -6.61 4.31
CA ILE A 162 -18.20 -7.13 5.68
C ILE A 162 -19.03 -6.16 6.51
N VAL A 163 -18.69 -4.88 6.46
CA VAL A 163 -19.41 -3.81 7.17
C VAL A 163 -20.87 -3.76 6.74
N ALA A 164 -21.15 -3.74 5.43
CA ALA A 164 -22.51 -3.70 4.91
C ALA A 164 -23.34 -4.92 5.39
N HIS A 165 -22.74 -6.13 5.32
CA HIS A 165 -23.41 -7.33 5.84
C HIS A 165 -23.70 -7.21 7.33
N ASN A 166 -22.73 -6.78 8.14
CA ASN A 166 -22.85 -6.71 9.59
C ASN A 166 -23.88 -5.66 10.05
N ILE A 167 -23.96 -4.53 9.35
CA ILE A 167 -24.99 -3.50 9.60
C ILE A 167 -26.39 -4.10 9.34
N VAL A 168 -26.58 -4.81 8.22
CA VAL A 168 -27.86 -5.46 7.90
C VAL A 168 -28.23 -6.50 8.94
N GLU A 169 -27.29 -7.33 9.38
CA GLU A 169 -27.56 -8.34 10.41
C GLU A 169 -27.92 -7.71 11.78
N LYS A 170 -27.27 -6.62 12.15
CA LYS A 170 -27.63 -5.85 13.35
C LYS A 170 -29.04 -5.26 13.25
N ILE A 171 -29.40 -4.67 12.10
CA ILE A 171 -30.75 -4.11 11.89
C ILE A 171 -31.81 -5.22 11.99
N LYS A 172 -31.53 -6.42 11.52
CA LYS A 172 -32.41 -7.59 11.64
C LYS A 172 -32.44 -8.20 13.03
N GLY A 173 -31.62 -7.73 13.96
CA GLY A 173 -31.50 -8.31 15.31
C GLY A 173 -30.89 -9.72 15.31
N THR A 174 -30.10 -10.07 14.28
CA THR A 174 -29.41 -11.36 14.21
C THR A 174 -27.94 -11.22 14.61
N ASN A 175 -27.33 -12.31 15.08
CA ASN A 175 -25.93 -12.33 15.51
C ASN A 175 -25.01 -13.02 14.47
N LYS A 176 -25.40 -13.02 13.18
CA LYS A 176 -24.66 -13.68 12.08
C LYS A 176 -23.60 -12.75 11.49
N LEU A 177 -22.77 -12.18 12.33
CA LEU A 177 -21.73 -11.26 11.90
C LEU A 177 -20.62 -11.96 11.15
N LYS A 178 -20.18 -11.37 10.04
CA LYS A 178 -18.96 -11.74 9.32
C LYS A 178 -17.76 -11.06 9.95
N GLN A 179 -16.63 -11.76 9.93
CA GLN A 179 -15.35 -11.23 10.41
C GLN A 179 -14.22 -11.65 9.49
N LYS A 180 -13.22 -10.80 9.38
CA LYS A 180 -11.99 -11.11 8.64
C LYS A 180 -10.87 -10.17 9.09
N ALA A 181 -9.85 -10.71 9.72
CA ALA A 181 -8.66 -9.94 10.06
C ALA A 181 -8.05 -9.31 8.79
N PHE A 182 -7.56 -8.08 8.88
CA PHE A 182 -6.96 -7.38 7.75
C PHE A 182 -5.85 -8.19 7.07
N GLY A 183 -4.96 -8.79 7.85
CA GLY A 183 -3.86 -9.61 7.34
C GLY A 183 -4.30 -10.87 6.60
N ARG A 184 -5.55 -11.33 6.81
CA ARG A 184 -6.14 -12.51 6.14
C ARG A 184 -6.89 -12.17 4.85
N ILE A 185 -6.98 -10.89 4.48
CA ILE A 185 -7.50 -10.48 3.17
C ILE A 185 -6.50 -10.91 2.10
N PRO A 186 -6.92 -11.51 0.97
CA PRO A 186 -6.02 -11.79 -0.14
C PRO A 186 -5.36 -10.53 -0.66
N GLY A 187 -4.12 -10.64 -1.13
CA GLY A 187 -3.43 -9.55 -1.81
C GLY A 187 -3.59 -9.69 -3.32
N ILE A 188 -4.19 -8.68 -3.95
CA ILE A 188 -4.30 -8.57 -5.41
C ILE A 188 -3.79 -7.19 -5.81
N CYS A 189 -2.67 -7.14 -6.51
CA CYS A 189 -2.09 -5.90 -6.99
C CYS A 189 -1.47 -6.11 -8.37
N ILE A 190 -1.63 -5.11 -9.24
CA ILE A 190 -0.94 -5.01 -10.51
C ILE A 190 -0.12 -3.72 -10.45
N MET A 191 1.19 -3.86 -10.26
CA MET A 191 2.13 -2.75 -10.16
C MET A 191 2.67 -2.41 -11.55
N ASP A 192 2.60 -1.15 -11.95
CA ASP A 192 3.27 -0.65 -13.15
C ASP A 192 4.76 -0.45 -12.86
N ALA A 193 5.59 -1.23 -13.50
CA ALA A 193 7.05 -1.10 -13.41
C ALA A 193 7.64 -0.35 -14.64
N GLY A 194 6.91 0.63 -15.16
CA GLY A 194 7.30 1.46 -16.29
C GLY A 194 7.21 0.73 -17.63
N HIS A 195 8.10 -0.21 -17.87
CA HIS A 195 8.14 -1.00 -19.11
C HIS A 195 7.40 -2.34 -19.02
N LYS A 196 6.99 -2.74 -17.84
CA LYS A 196 6.35 -4.04 -17.54
C LYS A 196 5.32 -3.85 -16.46
N GLU A 197 4.29 -4.69 -16.44
CA GLU A 197 3.43 -4.85 -15.28
C GLU A 197 3.99 -5.96 -14.39
N VAL A 198 3.84 -5.81 -13.09
CA VAL A 198 4.17 -6.85 -12.11
C VAL A 198 2.89 -7.24 -11.37
N TRP A 199 2.50 -8.49 -11.54
CA TRP A 199 1.34 -9.05 -10.85
C TRP A 199 1.75 -9.62 -9.51
N ILE A 200 1.06 -9.18 -8.47
CA ILE A 200 1.29 -9.58 -7.09
C ILE A 200 0.00 -10.22 -6.59
N LEU A 201 0.06 -11.52 -6.31
CA LEU A 201 -1.07 -12.29 -5.81
C LEU A 201 -0.65 -13.05 -4.55
N THR A 202 -1.44 -12.93 -3.50
CA THR A 202 -1.24 -13.66 -2.25
C THR A 202 -2.57 -14.14 -1.68
N ASP A 203 -2.59 -15.27 -0.99
CA ASP A 203 -3.77 -15.74 -0.27
C ASP A 203 -4.07 -14.90 0.98
N HIS A 204 -3.04 -14.30 1.58
CA HIS A 204 -3.12 -13.39 2.71
C HIS A 204 -2.21 -12.18 2.53
N LEU A 205 -2.61 -11.00 3.03
CA LEU A 205 -1.74 -9.81 3.04
C LEU A 205 -0.53 -10.02 3.94
N PHE A 206 -0.74 -10.55 5.15
CA PHE A 206 0.35 -10.80 6.09
C PHE A 206 0.74 -12.28 6.11
N LYS A 207 1.99 -12.54 6.47
CA LYS A 207 2.48 -13.90 6.72
C LYS A 207 1.80 -14.49 8.00
N PRO A 208 1.64 -15.82 8.11
CA PRO A 208 2.06 -16.83 7.14
C PRO A 208 1.13 -16.90 5.93
N ARG A 209 1.72 -17.19 4.76
CA ARG A 209 1.04 -17.37 3.48
C ARG A 209 1.28 -18.78 2.96
N ASN A 210 0.26 -19.41 2.40
CA ASN A 210 0.39 -20.68 1.69
C ASN A 210 0.71 -20.47 0.22
N PHE A 211 0.21 -19.35 -0.33
CA PHE A 211 0.40 -18.97 -1.71
C PHE A 211 0.82 -17.50 -1.80
N GLU A 212 1.91 -17.27 -2.52
CA GLU A 212 2.37 -15.92 -2.88
C GLU A 212 3.17 -15.98 -4.17
N ILE A 213 2.85 -15.10 -5.11
CA ILE A 213 3.59 -14.95 -6.36
C ILE A 213 3.77 -13.47 -6.70
N MET A 214 4.89 -13.19 -7.37
CA MET A 214 5.20 -11.91 -7.97
C MET A 214 5.79 -12.17 -9.35
N ILE A 215 5.04 -11.84 -10.41
CA ILE A 215 5.40 -12.20 -11.79
C ILE A 215 5.45 -10.93 -12.65
N PRO A 216 6.60 -10.63 -13.27
CA PRO A 216 6.67 -9.57 -14.27
C PRO A 216 5.96 -10.03 -15.55
N ASN A 217 5.08 -9.21 -16.06
CA ASN A 217 4.35 -9.47 -17.29
C ASN A 217 4.74 -8.44 -18.35
N VAL A 218 5.33 -8.91 -19.45
CA VAL A 218 5.74 -8.05 -20.57
C VAL A 218 4.69 -7.96 -21.68
N ILE A 219 3.68 -8.85 -21.65
CA ILE A 219 2.75 -9.02 -22.79
C ILE A 219 1.45 -8.24 -22.57
N LEU A 220 1.08 -7.95 -21.34
CA LEU A 220 -0.25 -7.44 -21.01
C LEU A 220 -0.23 -6.13 -20.20
N ASN A 221 0.10 -5.01 -20.84
CA ASN A 221 -0.36 -3.69 -20.38
C ASN A 221 -1.91 -3.56 -20.37
N ILE A 222 -2.61 -4.67 -20.51
CA ILE A 222 -4.07 -4.74 -20.60
C ILE A 222 -4.68 -5.08 -19.24
N GLY A 223 -3.95 -5.81 -18.38
CA GLY A 223 -4.50 -6.31 -17.13
C GLY A 223 -4.95 -5.20 -16.18
N LYS A 224 -4.13 -4.17 -16.01
CA LYS A 224 -4.48 -3.00 -15.17
C LYS A 224 -5.70 -2.25 -15.72
N ARG A 225 -5.76 -2.05 -17.04
CA ARG A 225 -6.92 -1.42 -17.70
C ARG A 225 -8.20 -2.25 -17.61
N LEU A 226 -8.07 -3.57 -17.71
CA LEU A 226 -9.22 -4.48 -17.55
C LEU A 226 -9.71 -4.49 -16.11
N LEU A 227 -8.80 -4.54 -15.14
CA LEU A 227 -9.15 -4.45 -13.73
C LEU A 227 -9.82 -3.12 -13.40
N GLU A 228 -9.29 -2.00 -13.90
CA GLU A 228 -9.90 -0.68 -13.73
C GLU A 228 -11.33 -0.64 -14.29
N LYS A 229 -11.52 -1.06 -15.55
CA LYS A 229 -12.84 -1.11 -16.18
C LYS A 229 -13.80 -2.03 -15.43
N TYR A 230 -13.30 -3.19 -14.95
CA TYR A 230 -14.07 -4.11 -14.14
C TYR A 230 -14.53 -3.47 -12.82
N MET A 231 -13.64 -2.81 -12.10
CA MET A 231 -13.97 -2.15 -10.83
C MET A 231 -14.96 -0.99 -11.04
N ILE A 232 -14.78 -0.19 -12.10
CA ILE A 232 -15.72 0.88 -12.46
C ILE A 232 -17.10 0.29 -12.81
N PHE A 233 -17.15 -0.76 -13.63
CA PHE A 233 -18.39 -1.45 -13.99
C PHE A 233 -19.10 -2.01 -12.75
N LYS A 234 -18.38 -2.77 -11.92
CA LYS A 234 -18.89 -3.32 -10.68
C LYS A 234 -19.50 -2.26 -9.77
N ASN A 235 -18.79 -1.15 -9.56
CA ASN A 235 -19.24 -0.07 -8.68
C ASN A 235 -20.42 0.69 -9.29
N ARG A 236 -20.38 0.96 -10.61
CA ARG A 236 -21.44 1.68 -11.31
C ARG A 236 -22.80 0.96 -11.25
N TYR A 237 -22.78 -0.36 -11.32
CA TYR A 237 -23.99 -1.18 -11.32
C TYR A 237 -24.32 -1.82 -9.96
N GLY A 238 -23.59 -1.49 -8.90
CA GLY A 238 -23.84 -2.02 -7.56
C GLY A 238 -23.63 -3.53 -7.43
N LEU A 239 -22.79 -4.12 -8.27
CA LEU A 239 -22.54 -5.57 -8.31
C LEU A 239 -21.58 -5.99 -7.18
N SER A 240 -21.95 -5.69 -5.95
CA SER A 240 -21.08 -5.92 -4.77
C SER A 240 -20.82 -7.40 -4.47
N PHE A 241 -21.63 -8.33 -5.02
CA PHE A 241 -21.44 -9.77 -4.89
C PHE A 241 -20.25 -10.30 -5.73
N LEU A 242 -19.83 -9.57 -6.75
CA LEU A 242 -18.66 -9.93 -7.53
C LEU A 242 -17.36 -9.69 -6.71
N PRO A 243 -16.31 -10.51 -6.94
CA PRO A 243 -15.04 -10.40 -6.24
C PRO A 243 -14.37 -9.02 -6.39
#